data_d4786104e701f107205652f35ff1a767
#
_entry.id   d4786104e701f107205652f35ff1a767
#
_cell.length_a   1.000
_cell.length_b   1.000
_cell.length_c   1.000
_cell.angle_alpha   90.00
_cell.angle_beta   90.00
_cell.angle_gamma   90.00
#
_symmetry.space_group_name_H-M   'P 1'
#
loop_
_entity.id
_entity.type
_entity.pdbx_description
1 polymer ?
#
loop_
_entity_poly.entity_id
_entity_poly.type
_entity_poly.pdbx_seq_one_letter_code
_entity_poly.pdbx_strand_id
1 'polypeptide(L)'
;MHSAIGGRCSCHPSSSVIWENAQPIFRTTTAGTGIALGHNGNLVNFAELATRAREEGLISDRLQGNGTSDSDVITALMAHKAADRTIEQAAMELLPTLKGAFCLTFMDEHTLYAARDPHGIRPLSLGRLDRGWVVASETAALDIVGAAFVRDIEPGELLAIDADGV
;
A
#
# COMPACT_ATOMS: atom_id res chain seq x y z
N MET A 1 -0.69 -32.77 -23.84
CA MET A 1 0.52 -32.01 -23.42
C MET A 1 0.09 -30.58 -23.17
N HIS A 2 -0.22 -30.24 -21.93
CA HIS A 2 -0.61 -28.85 -21.51
C HIS A 2 0.55 -28.29 -20.68
N SER A 3 1.27 -27.37 -21.27
CA SER A 3 2.32 -26.62 -20.60
C SER A 3 1.67 -25.44 -19.84
N ALA A 4 1.54 -25.56 -18.53
CA ALA A 4 1.16 -24.46 -17.66
C ALA A 4 2.39 -23.58 -17.42
N ILE A 5 2.39 -22.36 -17.94
CA ILE A 5 3.37 -21.34 -17.62
C ILE A 5 2.98 -20.76 -16.25
N GLY A 6 3.50 -21.36 -15.21
CA GLY A 6 3.40 -20.84 -13.85
C GLY A 6 4.43 -19.74 -13.63
N GLY A 7 4.04 -18.48 -13.77
CA GLY A 7 4.82 -17.36 -13.29
C GLY A 7 4.93 -17.45 -11.77
N ARG A 8 6.11 -17.81 -11.25
CA ARG A 8 6.38 -17.75 -9.82
C ARG A 8 6.52 -16.30 -9.43
N CYS A 9 5.52 -15.78 -8.72
CA CYS A 9 5.69 -14.58 -7.93
C CYS A 9 6.80 -14.87 -6.91
N SER A 10 7.89 -14.10 -6.94
CA SER A 10 8.99 -14.20 -5.98
C SER A 10 8.57 -13.55 -4.66
N CYS A 11 7.52 -14.09 -4.05
CA CYS A 11 7.17 -13.78 -2.67
C CYS A 11 8.12 -14.56 -1.77
N HIS A 12 8.75 -13.90 -0.83
CA HIS A 12 9.63 -14.51 0.16
C HIS A 12 8.92 -15.69 0.84
N PRO A 13 9.59 -16.85 1.09
CA PRO A 13 8.97 -18.05 1.62
C PRO A 13 8.43 -17.97 3.05
N SER A 14 8.41 -16.78 3.67
CA SER A 14 7.92 -16.55 5.03
C SER A 14 6.50 -16.02 5.13
N SER A 15 5.84 -15.62 4.04
CA SER A 15 4.42 -15.27 4.09
C SER A 15 3.59 -16.50 3.79
N SER A 16 3.03 -17.13 4.80
CA SER A 16 1.96 -18.11 4.61
C SER A 16 0.84 -17.45 3.82
N VAL A 17 0.38 -18.14 2.76
CA VAL A 17 -0.78 -17.68 1.98
C VAL A 17 -2.01 -17.93 2.85
N ILE A 18 -2.31 -16.96 3.72
CA ILE A 18 -3.51 -16.95 4.53
C ILE A 18 -4.39 -15.79 4.07
N TRP A 19 -5.69 -15.97 4.18
CA TRP A 19 -6.66 -14.97 3.70
C TRP A 19 -6.53 -13.62 4.44
N GLU A 20 -6.05 -13.61 5.70
CA GLU A 20 -5.79 -12.39 6.48
C GLU A 20 -4.72 -11.48 5.85
N ASN A 21 -3.86 -12.04 5.02
CA ASN A 21 -2.83 -11.29 4.29
C ASN A 21 -3.31 -10.85 2.88
N ALA A 22 -4.57 -11.15 2.52
CA ALA A 22 -5.11 -10.71 1.25
C ALA A 22 -5.24 -9.17 1.24
N GLN A 23 -4.79 -8.56 0.16
CA GLN A 23 -4.91 -7.12 -0.04
C GLN A 23 -6.22 -6.78 -0.77
N PRO A 24 -6.80 -5.58 -0.49
CA PRO A 24 -6.31 -4.57 0.44
C PRO A 24 -6.46 -4.98 1.91
N ILE A 25 -5.48 -4.62 2.74
CA ILE A 25 -5.59 -4.75 4.19
C ILE A 25 -6.48 -3.62 4.71
N PHE A 26 -7.46 -3.96 5.53
CA PHE A 26 -8.38 -2.99 6.13
C PHE A 26 -8.14 -2.83 7.63
N ARG A 27 -8.09 -1.58 8.10
CA ARG A 27 -8.07 -1.24 9.52
C ARG A 27 -8.90 0.02 9.78
N THR A 28 -9.38 0.13 11.01
CA THR A 28 -10.08 1.33 11.47
C THR A 28 -9.19 2.08 12.45
N THR A 29 -9.10 3.39 12.32
CA THR A 29 -8.42 4.27 13.28
C THR A 29 -9.22 4.34 14.58
N THR A 30 -8.61 4.82 15.65
CA THR A 30 -9.33 5.09 16.91
C THR A 30 -10.37 6.20 16.77
N ALA A 31 -10.25 7.07 15.78
CA ALA A 31 -11.24 8.09 15.42
C ALA A 31 -12.43 7.52 14.62
N GLY A 32 -12.39 6.25 14.20
CA GLY A 32 -13.46 5.59 13.46
C GLY A 32 -13.31 5.62 11.93
N THR A 33 -12.28 6.28 11.38
CA THR A 33 -12.02 6.31 9.95
C THR A 33 -11.47 4.96 9.47
N GLY A 34 -12.05 4.43 8.40
CA GLY A 34 -11.57 3.21 7.74
C GLY A 34 -10.37 3.50 6.84
N ILE A 35 -9.38 2.61 6.84
CA ILE A 35 -8.25 2.64 5.90
C ILE A 35 -8.18 1.30 5.19
N ALA A 36 -8.21 1.30 3.87
CA ALA A 36 -7.90 0.14 3.03
C ALA A 36 -6.56 0.39 2.33
N LEU A 37 -5.61 -0.55 2.42
CA LEU A 37 -4.25 -0.38 1.89
C LEU A 37 -3.82 -1.58 1.06
N GLY A 38 -3.33 -1.29 -0.16
CA GLY A 38 -2.61 -2.21 -1.04
C GLY A 38 -1.14 -1.84 -1.13
N HIS A 39 -0.27 -2.84 -1.16
CA HIS A 39 1.18 -2.69 -1.23
C HIS A 39 1.74 -3.59 -2.34
N ASN A 40 2.54 -3.01 -3.21
CA ASN A 40 3.35 -3.74 -4.18
C ASN A 40 4.82 -3.43 -3.95
N GLY A 41 5.54 -4.38 -3.37
CA GLY A 41 6.95 -4.19 -3.07
C GLY A 41 7.46 -5.02 -1.92
N ASN A 42 8.57 -4.57 -1.34
CA ASN A 42 9.18 -5.21 -0.18
C ASN A 42 9.95 -4.18 0.65
N LEU A 43 9.81 -4.24 1.98
CA LEU A 43 10.51 -3.37 2.90
C LEU A 43 11.77 -4.08 3.46
N VAL A 44 12.92 -3.42 3.32
CA VAL A 44 14.18 -3.95 3.87
C VAL A 44 14.27 -3.75 5.38
N ASN A 45 13.52 -2.80 5.95
CA ASN A 45 13.45 -2.56 7.39
C ASN A 45 12.16 -3.11 8.05
N PHE A 46 11.54 -4.11 7.43
CA PHE A 46 10.32 -4.76 7.96
C PHE A 46 10.45 -5.18 9.43
N ALA A 47 11.57 -5.82 9.81
CA ALA A 47 11.79 -6.30 11.17
C ALA A 47 11.75 -5.17 12.20
N GLU A 48 12.36 -4.02 11.88
CA GLU A 48 12.34 -2.81 12.71
C GLU A 48 10.90 -2.29 12.91
N LEU A 49 10.17 -2.13 11.80
CA LEU A 49 8.79 -1.63 11.83
C LEU A 49 7.84 -2.60 12.55
N ALA A 50 7.99 -3.90 12.34
CA ALA A 50 7.19 -4.91 13.01
C ALA A 50 7.47 -4.95 14.53
N THR A 51 8.72 -4.77 14.95
CA THR A 51 9.08 -4.65 16.37
C THR A 51 8.39 -3.43 16.99
N ARG A 52 8.52 -2.27 16.35
CA ARG A 52 7.85 -1.05 16.79
C ARG A 52 6.33 -1.23 16.88
N ALA A 53 5.69 -1.79 15.86
CA ALA A 53 4.25 -2.01 15.88
C ALA A 53 3.80 -2.95 17.01
N ARG A 54 4.63 -3.93 17.42
CA ARG A 54 4.36 -4.80 18.60
C ARG A 54 4.52 -4.03 19.91
N GLU A 55 5.59 -3.28 20.06
CA GLU A 55 5.85 -2.46 21.26
C GLU A 55 4.75 -1.44 21.50
N GLU A 56 4.19 -0.87 20.44
CA GLU A 56 3.03 0.04 20.45
C GLU A 56 1.68 -0.71 20.60
N GLY A 57 1.67 -2.06 20.63
CA GLY A 57 0.45 -2.88 20.80
C GLY A 57 -0.47 -2.90 19.58
N LEU A 58 0.02 -2.55 18.41
CA LEU A 58 -0.77 -2.41 17.17
C LEU A 58 -0.98 -3.73 16.45
N ILE A 59 -0.08 -4.69 16.65
CA ILE A 59 -0.14 -6.04 16.11
C ILE A 59 0.09 -7.06 17.23
N SER A 60 -0.67 -8.17 17.20
CA SER A 60 -0.58 -9.17 18.26
C SER A 60 0.57 -10.15 18.04
N ASP A 61 1.19 -10.61 19.16
CA ASP A 61 2.20 -11.68 19.15
C ASP A 61 1.68 -13.03 18.67
N ARG A 62 0.36 -13.21 18.60
CA ARG A 62 -0.27 -14.46 18.14
C ARG A 62 0.05 -14.82 16.69
N LEU A 63 0.60 -13.88 15.94
CA LEU A 63 1.03 -14.07 14.56
C LEU A 63 2.45 -14.64 14.42
N GLN A 64 3.12 -15.07 15.50
CA GLN A 64 4.45 -15.70 15.44
C GLN A 64 4.53 -17.00 14.60
N GLY A 65 3.40 -17.57 14.21
CA GLY A 65 3.34 -18.75 13.32
C GLY A 65 2.83 -18.49 11.91
N ASN A 66 2.15 -17.38 11.67
CA ASN A 66 1.44 -17.07 10.45
C ASN A 66 1.76 -15.65 9.94
N GLY A 67 3.02 -15.36 9.72
CA GLY A 67 3.60 -14.23 8.98
C GLY A 67 2.76 -12.94 8.90
N THR A 68 3.01 -11.99 9.82
CA THR A 68 2.59 -10.59 9.61
C THR A 68 3.20 -10.10 8.30
N SER A 69 2.39 -9.55 7.40
CA SER A 69 2.87 -9.02 6.12
C SER A 69 3.35 -7.56 6.27
N ASP A 70 4.22 -7.12 5.34
CA ASP A 70 4.61 -5.71 5.24
C ASP A 70 3.37 -4.80 5.19
N SER A 71 2.36 -5.20 4.41
CA SER A 71 1.10 -4.45 4.25
C SER A 71 0.35 -4.30 5.56
N ASP A 72 0.30 -5.35 6.40
CA ASP A 72 -0.37 -5.30 7.67
C ASP A 72 0.33 -4.37 8.66
N VAL A 73 1.68 -4.43 8.73
CA VAL A 73 2.49 -3.54 9.56
C VAL A 73 2.33 -2.08 9.13
N ILE A 74 2.42 -1.81 7.81
CA ILE A 74 2.24 -0.45 7.29
C ILE A 74 0.86 0.09 7.64
N THR A 75 -0.20 -0.72 7.42
CA THR A 75 -1.58 -0.30 7.69
C THR A 75 -1.81 -0.07 9.18
N ALA A 76 -1.23 -0.90 10.06
CA ALA A 76 -1.31 -0.74 11.50
C ALA A 76 -0.66 0.56 11.98
N LEU A 77 0.56 0.84 11.51
CA LEU A 77 1.27 2.08 11.84
C LEU A 77 0.57 3.32 11.27
N MET A 78 0.00 3.22 10.06
CA MET A 78 -0.79 4.29 9.44
C MET A 78 -2.03 4.61 10.28
N ALA A 79 -2.82 3.58 10.62
CA ALA A 79 -4.04 3.76 11.42
C ALA A 79 -3.74 4.33 12.82
N HIS A 80 -2.62 3.93 13.44
CA HIS A 80 -2.19 4.49 14.72
C HIS A 80 -1.82 5.96 14.61
N LYS A 81 -1.02 6.33 13.61
CA LYS A 81 -0.65 7.73 13.37
C LYS A 81 -1.84 8.61 13.02
N ALA A 82 -2.86 8.06 12.39
CA ALA A 82 -4.09 8.78 12.05
C ALA A 82 -5.11 8.87 13.20
N ALA A 83 -4.72 8.56 14.44
CA ALA A 83 -5.60 8.63 15.60
C ALA A 83 -6.11 10.04 15.92
N ASP A 84 -5.28 11.06 15.67
CA ASP A 84 -5.52 12.47 16.00
C ASP A 84 -5.26 13.42 14.81
N ARG A 85 -5.14 12.90 13.61
CA ARG A 85 -4.80 13.66 12.38
C ARG A 85 -5.40 13.02 11.14
N THR A 86 -5.26 13.67 9.98
CA THR A 86 -5.73 13.12 8.70
C THR A 86 -4.85 11.94 8.24
N ILE A 87 -5.42 11.08 7.39
CA ILE A 87 -4.67 9.98 6.76
C ILE A 87 -3.48 10.52 5.96
N GLU A 88 -3.65 11.65 5.28
CA GLU A 88 -2.57 12.31 4.55
C GLU A 88 -1.41 12.72 5.46
N GLN A 89 -1.69 13.38 6.58
CA GLN A 89 -0.68 13.76 7.57
C GLN A 89 0.03 12.54 8.16
N ALA A 90 -0.73 11.49 8.47
CA ALA A 90 -0.18 10.23 8.96
C ALA A 90 0.75 9.58 7.92
N ALA A 91 0.35 9.61 6.65
CA ALA A 91 1.15 9.12 5.53
C ALA A 91 2.45 9.93 5.35
N MET A 92 2.37 11.25 5.36
CA MET A 92 3.55 12.14 5.26
C MET A 92 4.59 11.88 6.36
N GLU A 93 4.15 11.46 7.54
CA GLU A 93 5.06 11.10 8.63
C GLU A 93 5.59 9.66 8.54
N LEU A 94 4.78 8.73 8.04
CA LEU A 94 5.15 7.32 7.97
C LEU A 94 6.05 7.01 6.78
N LEU A 95 5.71 7.49 5.59
CA LEU A 95 6.39 7.16 4.33
C LEU A 95 7.91 7.37 4.38
N PRO A 96 8.45 8.45 4.96
CA PRO A 96 9.91 8.64 5.07
C PRO A 96 10.62 7.59 5.95
N THR A 97 9.88 6.86 6.79
CA THR A 97 10.45 5.81 7.65
C THR A 97 10.52 4.46 6.97
N LEU A 98 9.80 4.27 5.86
CA LEU A 98 9.80 3.04 5.08
C LEU A 98 11.05 2.98 4.21
N LYS A 99 11.76 1.85 4.27
CA LYS A 99 12.98 1.61 3.47
C LYS A 99 12.76 0.39 2.58
N GLY A 100 12.97 0.56 1.29
CA GLY A 100 12.81 -0.54 0.32
C GLY A 100 12.26 -0.06 -1.01
N ALA A 101 11.80 -1.00 -1.82
CA ALA A 101 11.14 -0.75 -3.09
C ALA A 101 9.64 -0.96 -2.89
N PHE A 102 8.82 0.08 -2.97
CA PHE A 102 7.40 -0.03 -2.72
C PHE A 102 6.56 0.96 -3.53
N CYS A 103 5.36 0.51 -3.86
CA CYS A 103 4.24 1.38 -4.21
C CYS A 103 3.09 1.06 -3.25
N LEU A 104 2.45 2.08 -2.74
CA LEU A 104 1.27 1.98 -1.89
C LEU A 104 0.08 2.62 -2.59
N THR A 105 -1.07 1.96 -2.53
CA THR A 105 -2.36 2.57 -2.81
C THR A 105 -3.21 2.40 -1.57
N PHE A 106 -3.74 3.47 -1.03
CA PHE A 106 -4.58 3.40 0.16
C PHE A 106 -5.69 4.45 0.07
N MET A 107 -6.76 4.22 0.80
CA MET A 107 -7.91 5.11 0.77
C MET A 107 -8.61 5.17 2.12
N ASP A 108 -9.25 6.29 2.36
CA ASP A 108 -10.31 6.44 3.35
C ASP A 108 -11.68 6.54 2.64
N GLU A 109 -12.69 7.07 3.31
CA GLU A 109 -14.04 7.20 2.77
C GLU A 109 -14.16 8.23 1.64
N HIS A 110 -13.19 9.14 1.47
CA HIS A 110 -13.28 10.29 0.59
C HIS A 110 -12.13 10.42 -0.40
N THR A 111 -10.95 9.91 -0.06
CA THR A 111 -9.71 10.15 -0.80
C THR A 111 -8.97 8.86 -1.10
N LEU A 112 -8.54 8.71 -2.34
CA LEU A 112 -7.59 7.68 -2.77
C LEU A 112 -6.19 8.28 -2.78
N TYR A 113 -5.26 7.64 -2.13
CA TYR A 113 -3.85 8.01 -2.09
C TYR A 113 -3.01 7.02 -2.87
N ALA A 114 -1.96 7.53 -3.50
CA ALA A 114 -0.94 6.73 -4.15
C ALA A 114 0.45 7.24 -3.76
N ALA A 115 1.32 6.36 -3.30
CA ALA A 115 2.67 6.71 -2.90
C ALA A 115 3.71 5.81 -3.56
N ARG A 116 4.82 6.40 -4.00
CA ARG A 116 5.93 5.69 -4.63
C ARG A 116 7.20 5.82 -3.79
N ASP A 117 8.01 4.78 -3.73
CA ASP A 117 9.28 4.80 -3.00
C ASP A 117 10.22 5.93 -3.49
N PRO A 118 11.12 6.46 -2.61
CA PRO A 118 11.99 7.59 -2.96
C PRO A 118 12.96 7.33 -4.11
N HIS A 119 13.18 6.06 -4.46
CA HIS A 119 14.08 5.68 -5.55
C HIS A 119 13.32 5.36 -6.85
N GLY A 120 11.98 5.29 -6.79
CA GLY A 120 11.14 4.95 -7.93
C GLY A 120 11.39 3.55 -8.52
N ILE A 121 11.79 2.59 -7.67
CA ILE A 121 12.16 1.24 -8.12
C ILE A 121 10.93 0.52 -8.69
N ARG A 122 9.77 0.64 -8.03
CA ARG A 122 8.52 0.11 -8.55
C ARG A 122 7.82 1.15 -9.41
N PRO A 123 7.28 0.75 -10.56
CA PRO A 123 6.50 1.68 -11.40
C PRO A 123 5.14 1.95 -10.77
N LEU A 124 4.65 3.18 -10.96
CA LEU A 124 3.31 3.59 -10.56
C LEU A 124 2.86 4.72 -11.48
N SER A 125 1.74 4.51 -12.16
CA SER A 125 1.25 5.41 -13.20
C SER A 125 -0.15 5.92 -12.88
N LEU A 126 -0.41 7.16 -13.24
CA LEU A 126 -1.70 7.83 -13.15
C LEU A 126 -2.38 7.83 -14.52
N GLY A 127 -3.61 7.41 -14.57
CA GLY A 127 -4.47 7.43 -15.74
C GLY A 127 -5.77 8.19 -15.50
N ARG A 128 -6.36 8.70 -16.58
CA ARG A 128 -7.63 9.43 -16.59
C ARG A 128 -8.71 8.65 -17.31
N LEU A 129 -9.84 8.48 -16.65
CA LEU A 129 -11.11 8.04 -17.24
C LEU A 129 -12.03 9.25 -17.47
N ASP A 130 -13.12 9.08 -18.23
CA ASP A 130 -14.14 10.11 -18.41
C ASP A 130 -14.71 10.63 -17.09
N ARG A 131 -14.81 9.74 -16.09
CA ARG A 131 -15.41 10.03 -14.78
C ARG A 131 -14.51 9.62 -13.62
N GLY A 132 -13.23 9.93 -13.68
CA GLY A 132 -12.36 9.62 -12.54
C GLY A 132 -10.92 9.35 -12.91
N TRP A 133 -10.19 8.83 -11.96
CA TRP A 133 -8.78 8.58 -12.05
C TRP A 133 -8.48 7.09 -11.79
N VAL A 134 -7.39 6.63 -12.34
CA VAL A 134 -6.89 5.27 -12.11
C VAL A 134 -5.42 5.33 -11.73
N VAL A 135 -5.04 4.57 -10.74
CA VAL A 135 -3.64 4.34 -10.39
C VAL A 135 -3.32 2.88 -10.67
N ALA A 136 -2.25 2.63 -11.39
CA ALA A 136 -1.83 1.28 -11.75
C ALA A 136 -0.30 1.16 -11.77
N SER A 137 0.22 -0.03 -11.54
CA SER A 137 1.65 -0.30 -11.62
C SER A 137 2.17 -0.26 -13.06
N GLU A 138 1.29 -0.49 -14.05
CA GLU A 138 1.69 -0.60 -15.47
C GLU A 138 0.65 0.06 -16.37
N THR A 139 1.10 0.67 -17.46
CA THR A 139 0.23 1.30 -18.46
C THR A 139 -0.69 0.30 -19.14
N ALA A 140 -0.29 -0.97 -19.27
CA ALA A 140 -1.15 -2.02 -19.78
C ALA A 140 -2.46 -2.19 -18.98
N ALA A 141 -2.41 -1.97 -17.66
CA ALA A 141 -3.61 -1.99 -16.84
C ALA A 141 -4.53 -0.78 -17.11
N LEU A 142 -3.96 0.39 -17.45
CA LEU A 142 -4.72 1.56 -17.88
C LEU A 142 -5.45 1.27 -19.20
N ASP A 143 -4.78 0.65 -20.17
CA ASP A 143 -5.34 0.29 -21.47
C ASP A 143 -6.53 -0.68 -21.30
N ILE A 144 -6.41 -1.67 -20.40
CA ILE A 144 -7.49 -2.65 -20.15
C ILE A 144 -8.77 -1.98 -19.65
N VAL A 145 -8.66 -0.95 -18.82
CA VAL A 145 -9.82 -0.22 -18.29
C VAL A 145 -10.24 0.98 -19.15
N GLY A 146 -9.53 1.24 -20.25
CA GLY A 146 -9.81 2.34 -21.16
C GLY A 146 -9.40 3.71 -20.59
N ALA A 147 -8.44 3.77 -19.69
CA ALA A 147 -7.93 5.01 -19.14
C ALA A 147 -6.81 5.58 -20.01
N ALA A 148 -6.82 6.88 -20.26
CA ALA A 148 -5.72 7.57 -20.90
C ALA A 148 -4.56 7.74 -19.90
N PHE A 149 -3.34 7.38 -20.27
CA PHE A 149 -2.14 7.65 -19.48
C PHE A 149 -1.94 9.16 -19.32
N VAL A 150 -1.70 9.60 -18.11
CA VAL A 150 -1.43 11.01 -17.79
C VAL A 150 0.06 11.21 -17.51
N ARG A 151 0.60 10.52 -16.52
CA ARG A 151 2.01 10.56 -16.14
C ARG A 151 2.37 9.41 -15.21
N ASP A 152 3.64 9.18 -15.02
CA ASP A 152 4.10 8.41 -13.87
C ASP A 152 4.01 9.23 -12.58
N ILE A 153 3.81 8.54 -11.46
CA ILE A 153 3.95 9.13 -10.13
C ILE A 153 5.45 9.21 -9.83
N GLU A 154 5.90 10.39 -9.42
CA GLU A 154 7.32 10.66 -9.23
C GLU A 154 7.91 9.87 -8.04
N PRO A 155 9.21 9.55 -8.05
CA PRO A 155 9.89 8.97 -6.89
C PRO A 155 9.70 9.84 -5.64
N GLY A 156 9.23 9.22 -4.54
CA GLY A 156 8.97 9.92 -3.29
C GLY A 156 7.68 10.74 -3.24
N GLU A 157 6.89 10.72 -4.31
CA GLU A 157 5.60 11.42 -4.36
C GLU A 157 4.53 10.69 -3.56
N LEU A 158 3.71 11.48 -2.84
CA LEU A 158 2.40 11.11 -2.33
C LEU A 158 1.35 11.91 -3.10
N LEU A 159 0.50 11.22 -3.84
CA LEU A 159 -0.61 11.77 -4.61
C LEU A 159 -1.91 11.52 -3.86
N ALA A 160 -2.77 12.54 -3.77
CA ALA A 160 -4.13 12.44 -3.25
C ALA A 160 -5.14 12.70 -4.38
N ILE A 161 -6.18 11.89 -4.43
CA ILE A 161 -7.27 11.98 -5.42
C ILE A 161 -8.58 11.97 -4.65
N ASP A 162 -9.35 13.03 -4.78
CA ASP A 162 -10.64 13.18 -4.15
C ASP A 162 -11.74 13.59 -5.15
N ALA A 163 -12.87 14.07 -4.65
CA ALA A 163 -13.99 14.52 -5.48
C ALA A 163 -13.66 15.78 -6.32
N ASP A 164 -12.70 16.59 -5.87
CA ASP A 164 -12.27 17.83 -6.53
C ASP A 164 -11.15 17.57 -7.57
N GLY A 165 -10.51 16.41 -7.52
CA GLY A 165 -9.53 15.95 -8.50
C GLY A 165 -8.23 15.41 -7.90
N VAL A 166 -7.08 15.84 -8.44
CA VAL A 166 -5.71 15.43 -8.08
C VAL A 166 -4.92 16.64 -7.64
#